data_7626af188a4497d571cef58e49372a76
#
_entry.id   7626af188a4497d571cef58e49372a76
#
_cell.length_a   1.000
_cell.length_b   1.000
_cell.length_c   1.000
_cell.angle_alpha   90.00
_cell.angle_beta   90.00
_cell.angle_gamma   90.00
#
_symmetry.space_group_name_H-M   'P 1'
#
loop_
_entity.id
_entity.type
_entity.pdbx_description
1 polymer ?
#
loop_
_entity_poly.entity_id
_entity_poly.type
_entity_poly.pdbx_seq_one_letter_code
_entity_poly.pdbx_strand_id
1 'polypeptide(L)'
;MNVREEILKVGAMLSVVLGVAFCSVAETVVDVTGVGAEKFTVAVNVSNAAYANSLKRNLERSGVFVVQANGAIRVSGTPGGAVKVEGRGKVLTSTAAVTDEKSARMAARKLSDAMCEAYAGQKGFACDQVAFVNRKGKNNSQLCVGYPDGYDVMQLTSDAAAVVGPRWKDANTLFYTFLKAGPQIYEYNLANKTRKLRWSFKGLTTGAAVSPDGKRVAIILSFQGNPELYVIEGDRYTRLTNTPNASEGQPAWSPDGKKIVYVSDESRHPHLYVVDVATKKTRRLTSKGSQNVDPDWGRDGRITYITKRAGGAQVAVMEPAEGESAARLVTGPGTWEHPSWSRDMRHVVAGRDKAIFIVDTLEGGDEPRQMFSANGNWITPSWSK
;
A
#
# COMPACT_ATOMS: atom_id res chain seq x y z
N MET A 1 42.35 11.50 -44.19
CA MET A 1 41.92 12.93 -44.31
C MET A 1 40.61 13.07 -43.60
N ASN A 2 40.60 13.83 -42.52
CA ASN A 2 39.62 13.85 -41.46
C ASN A 2 38.31 14.58 -41.82
N VAL A 3 37.18 13.88 -41.63
CA VAL A 3 35.81 14.39 -41.76
C VAL A 3 35.34 14.99 -40.43
N ARG A 4 36.21 15.61 -39.63
CA ARG A 4 35.89 16.16 -38.31
C ARG A 4 35.96 17.69 -38.17
N GLU A 5 36.16 18.44 -39.23
CA GLU A 5 36.40 19.90 -39.15
C GLU A 5 35.36 20.79 -39.82
N GLU A 6 34.24 20.30 -40.34
CA GLU A 6 33.26 21.16 -41.06
C GLU A 6 31.90 21.37 -40.40
N ILE A 7 31.71 21.04 -39.11
CA ILE A 7 30.42 21.30 -38.41
C ILE A 7 30.53 22.44 -37.36
N LEU A 8 31.50 23.30 -37.44
CA LEU A 8 31.72 24.37 -36.46
C LEU A 8 31.65 25.80 -37.02
N LYS A 9 30.94 26.03 -38.10
CA LYS A 9 30.73 27.40 -38.62
C LYS A 9 29.39 27.62 -39.31
N VAL A 10 28.27 27.46 -38.62
CA VAL A 10 27.02 28.20 -38.95
C VAL A 10 26.13 28.17 -37.70
N GLY A 11 25.91 29.32 -37.06
CA GLY A 11 24.94 29.42 -36.00
C GLY A 11 25.15 30.51 -34.94
N ALA A 12 25.79 31.61 -35.34
CA ALA A 12 25.77 32.84 -34.54
C ALA A 12 24.74 33.78 -35.10
N MET A 13 23.50 33.75 -34.60
CA MET A 13 22.60 34.94 -34.60
C MET A 13 21.40 34.74 -33.68
N LEU A 14 21.31 35.63 -32.72
CA LEU A 14 20.15 36.05 -31.91
C LEU A 14 19.26 35.03 -31.22
N SER A 15 19.39 34.97 -29.90
CA SER A 15 18.22 34.98 -29.01
C SER A 15 18.63 35.51 -27.64
N VAL A 16 18.15 36.68 -27.30
CA VAL A 16 18.04 37.17 -25.93
C VAL A 16 17.06 36.27 -25.22
N VAL A 17 17.50 35.48 -24.29
CA VAL A 17 16.64 34.72 -23.40
C VAL A 17 17.09 34.96 -21.96
N LEU A 18 16.12 35.40 -21.17
CA LEU A 18 16.17 35.61 -19.73
C LEU A 18 17.01 34.55 -19.03
N GLY A 19 17.98 34.99 -18.25
CA GLY A 19 18.75 34.16 -17.35
C GLY A 19 17.87 33.66 -16.20
N VAL A 20 17.41 32.42 -16.29
CA VAL A 20 17.04 31.64 -15.14
C VAL A 20 18.30 30.87 -14.73
N ALA A 21 18.97 31.34 -13.70
CA ALA A 21 20.06 30.62 -13.08
C ALA A 21 19.47 29.33 -12.46
N PHE A 22 19.64 28.21 -13.14
CA PHE A 22 19.53 26.91 -12.51
C PHE A 22 20.71 26.78 -11.54
N CYS A 23 20.44 27.10 -10.27
CA CYS A 23 21.31 26.68 -9.19
C CYS A 23 21.16 25.14 -9.12
N SER A 24 22.12 24.41 -9.64
CA SER A 24 22.24 22.97 -9.39
C SER A 24 22.56 22.79 -7.92
N VAL A 25 21.53 22.66 -7.10
CA VAL A 25 21.68 22.10 -5.77
C VAL A 25 22.06 20.63 -6.03
N ALA A 26 23.29 20.27 -5.68
CA ALA A 26 23.68 18.87 -5.62
C ALA A 26 22.68 18.18 -4.69
N GLU A 27 21.80 17.34 -5.23
CA GLU A 27 20.97 16.43 -4.47
C GLU A 27 21.92 15.52 -3.71
N THR A 28 22.11 15.80 -2.43
CA THR A 28 22.68 14.81 -1.53
C THR A 28 21.57 13.78 -1.33
N VAL A 29 21.58 12.76 -2.16
CA VAL A 29 20.77 11.54 -1.92
C VAL A 29 21.31 10.98 -0.60
N VAL A 30 20.59 11.22 0.47
CA VAL A 30 20.83 10.53 1.74
C VAL A 30 20.31 9.11 1.52
N ASP A 31 21.22 8.19 1.26
CA ASP A 31 20.91 6.77 1.18
C ASP A 31 20.51 6.28 2.59
N VAL A 32 19.21 6.15 2.83
CA VAL A 32 18.63 5.69 4.11
C VAL A 32 18.57 4.16 4.15
N THR A 33 19.34 3.47 3.34
CA THR A 33 19.38 2.00 3.27
C THR A 33 20.33 1.34 4.28
N GLY A 34 20.81 2.08 5.29
CA GLY A 34 21.68 1.55 6.35
C GLY A 34 20.88 1.06 7.56
N VAL A 35 21.19 -0.15 8.03
CA VAL A 35 20.79 -0.62 9.38
C VAL A 35 21.22 0.45 10.41
N GLY A 36 20.24 1.02 11.13
CA GLY A 36 20.53 2.03 12.16
C GLY A 36 20.64 3.48 11.67
N ALA A 37 20.02 3.86 10.54
CA ALA A 37 19.96 5.26 10.13
C ALA A 37 19.39 6.13 11.26
N GLU A 38 20.15 7.15 11.66
CA GLU A 38 19.75 8.08 12.75
C GLU A 38 18.46 8.78 12.35
N LYS A 39 17.40 8.61 13.16
CA LYS A 39 16.12 9.26 12.92
C LYS A 39 16.21 10.76 13.18
N PHE A 40 15.48 11.53 12.39
CA PHE A 40 15.38 12.97 12.59
C PHE A 40 14.50 13.29 13.80
N THR A 41 14.99 14.10 14.71
CA THR A 41 14.22 14.56 15.87
C THR A 41 13.40 15.79 15.53
N VAL A 42 12.10 15.79 15.87
CA VAL A 42 11.14 16.85 15.52
C VAL A 42 10.40 17.36 16.75
N ALA A 43 10.38 18.70 16.94
CA ALA A 43 9.50 19.37 17.89
C ALA A 43 8.28 19.95 17.15
N VAL A 44 7.07 19.60 17.60
CA VAL A 44 5.82 20.08 17.00
C VAL A 44 5.09 21.02 17.97
N ASN A 45 5.09 22.31 17.64
CA ASN A 45 4.53 23.42 18.41
C ASN A 45 3.53 24.20 17.55
N VAL A 46 2.35 23.63 17.34
CA VAL A 46 1.25 24.24 16.58
C VAL A 46 0.00 24.36 17.46
N SER A 47 -0.77 25.41 17.29
CA SER A 47 -1.89 25.75 18.19
C SER A 47 -3.12 24.84 18.01
N ASN A 48 -3.29 24.18 16.86
CA ASN A 48 -4.47 23.33 16.58
C ASN A 48 -4.17 21.86 16.98
N ALA A 49 -4.91 21.35 17.96
CA ALA A 49 -4.72 20.01 18.50
C ALA A 49 -4.95 18.88 17.46
N ALA A 50 -5.97 19.02 16.61
CA ALA A 50 -6.26 18.03 15.56
C ALA A 50 -5.11 17.95 14.54
N TYR A 51 -4.57 19.09 14.15
CA TYR A 51 -3.39 19.18 13.30
C TYR A 51 -2.17 18.57 13.97
N ALA A 52 -1.85 19.01 15.20
CA ALA A 52 -0.66 18.56 15.93
C ALA A 52 -0.67 17.04 16.15
N ASN A 53 -1.79 16.48 16.58
CA ASN A 53 -1.92 15.05 16.85
C ASN A 53 -1.79 14.21 15.57
N SER A 54 -2.41 14.63 14.47
CA SER A 54 -2.28 13.97 13.18
C SER A 54 -0.83 14.03 12.68
N LEU A 55 -0.20 15.21 12.73
CA LEU A 55 1.20 15.39 12.30
C LEU A 55 2.16 14.50 13.11
N LYS A 56 2.09 14.54 14.43
CA LYS A 56 2.94 13.72 15.31
C LYS A 56 2.82 12.24 14.99
N ARG A 57 1.60 11.72 14.90
CA ARG A 57 1.35 10.30 14.56
C ARG A 57 1.91 9.90 13.21
N ASN A 58 1.75 10.72 12.19
CA ASN A 58 2.25 10.42 10.86
C ASN A 58 3.78 10.46 10.80
N LEU A 59 4.41 11.46 11.44
CA LEU A 59 5.87 11.53 11.54
C LEU A 59 6.46 10.31 12.24
N GLU A 60 5.91 9.91 13.39
CA GLU A 60 6.36 8.72 14.11
C GLU A 60 6.16 7.43 13.30
N ARG A 61 5.04 7.31 12.56
CA ARG A 61 4.73 6.14 11.75
C ARG A 61 5.54 6.02 10.48
N SER A 62 6.12 7.13 10.02
CA SER A 62 7.00 7.13 8.85
C SER A 62 8.31 6.34 9.07
N GLY A 63 8.65 6.01 10.31
CA GLY A 63 9.92 5.38 10.66
C GLY A 63 11.15 6.29 10.50
N VAL A 64 10.95 7.51 10.01
CA VAL A 64 12.01 8.49 9.71
C VAL A 64 12.22 9.48 10.86
N PHE A 65 11.14 9.80 11.59
CA PHE A 65 11.17 10.84 12.62
C PHE A 65 10.90 10.30 14.01
N VAL A 66 11.49 10.98 15.01
CA VAL A 66 11.15 10.85 16.42
C VAL A 66 10.62 12.19 16.91
N VAL A 67 9.39 12.20 17.42
CA VAL A 67 8.77 13.41 17.97
C VAL A 67 9.19 13.60 19.41
N GLN A 68 9.80 14.75 19.72
CA GLN A 68 10.25 15.10 21.08
C GLN A 68 10.24 16.62 21.31
N ALA A 69 10.25 17.07 22.57
CA ALA A 69 10.12 18.48 22.91
C ALA A 69 11.25 19.36 22.34
N ASN A 70 12.49 18.85 22.31
CA ASN A 70 13.69 19.56 21.86
C ASN A 70 14.24 18.99 20.55
N GLY A 71 13.37 18.78 19.55
CA GLY A 71 13.77 18.27 18.25
C GLY A 71 14.65 19.26 17.47
N ALA A 72 15.62 18.72 16.70
CA ALA A 72 16.50 19.51 15.82
C ALA A 72 15.73 20.15 14.65
N ILE A 73 14.58 19.58 14.27
CA ILE A 73 13.62 20.17 13.34
C ILE A 73 12.47 20.72 14.16
N ARG A 74 12.04 21.94 13.88
CA ARG A 74 10.95 22.62 14.59
C ARG A 74 9.80 22.88 13.65
N VAL A 75 8.60 22.45 14.05
CA VAL A 75 7.35 22.79 13.38
C VAL A 75 6.58 23.76 14.25
N SER A 76 6.31 24.96 13.74
CA SER A 76 5.63 26.02 14.49
C SER A 76 4.68 26.80 13.61
N GLY A 77 3.71 27.47 14.22
CA GLY A 77 2.74 28.32 13.53
C GLY A 77 1.29 27.98 13.85
N THR A 78 0.38 28.61 13.09
CA THR A 78 -1.05 28.47 13.26
C THR A 78 -1.64 27.87 11.98
N PRO A 79 -2.25 26.67 12.02
CA PRO A 79 -2.94 26.09 10.88
C PRO A 79 -4.08 27.01 10.40
N GLY A 80 -4.18 27.21 9.08
CA GLY A 80 -5.06 28.22 8.48
C GLY A 80 -4.34 29.53 8.13
N GLY A 81 -3.17 29.79 8.78
CA GLY A 81 -2.15 30.76 8.37
C GLY A 81 -0.92 30.04 7.84
N ALA A 82 0.26 30.41 8.32
CA ALA A 82 1.51 29.75 7.95
C ALA A 82 2.00 28.80 9.03
N VAL A 83 2.23 27.53 8.68
CA VAL A 83 2.99 26.57 9.48
C VAL A 83 4.36 26.40 8.85
N LYS A 84 5.41 26.69 9.63
CA LYS A 84 6.81 26.59 9.19
C LYS A 84 7.47 25.36 9.80
N VAL A 85 8.33 24.74 9.02
CA VAL A 85 9.24 23.66 9.43
C VAL A 85 10.66 24.16 9.20
N GLU A 86 11.47 24.20 10.23
CA GLU A 86 12.82 24.72 10.17
C GLU A 86 13.79 23.76 10.87
N GLY A 87 14.92 23.49 10.25
CA GLY A 87 15.99 22.69 10.83
C GLY A 87 16.85 22.00 9.77
N ARG A 88 18.05 21.64 10.15
CA ARG A 88 19.06 21.00 9.31
C ARG A 88 19.26 21.69 7.94
N GLY A 89 19.25 23.02 7.94
CA GLY A 89 19.45 23.82 6.72
C GLY A 89 18.26 23.87 5.75
N LYS A 90 17.10 23.32 6.14
CA LYS A 90 15.87 23.31 5.33
C LYS A 90 14.76 24.11 5.97
N VAL A 91 13.95 24.74 5.11
CA VAL A 91 12.74 25.47 5.51
C VAL A 91 11.59 25.03 4.60
N LEU A 92 10.50 24.56 5.20
CA LEU A 92 9.25 24.29 4.53
C LEU A 92 8.18 25.21 5.08
N THR A 93 7.22 25.61 4.24
CA THR A 93 6.07 26.40 4.66
C THR A 93 4.79 25.76 4.11
N SER A 94 3.82 25.56 4.98
CA SER A 94 2.48 25.10 4.62
C SER A 94 1.47 26.20 4.94
N THR A 95 0.71 26.62 3.93
CA THR A 95 -0.36 27.64 4.03
C THR A 95 -1.74 27.05 3.74
N ALA A 96 -1.92 25.77 4.01
CA ALA A 96 -3.19 25.08 3.74
C ALA A 96 -4.34 25.68 4.54
N ALA A 97 -5.46 25.95 3.87
CA ALA A 97 -6.67 26.41 4.53
C ALA A 97 -7.19 25.35 5.53
N VAL A 98 -7.54 25.81 6.73
CA VAL A 98 -8.07 24.98 7.82
C VAL A 98 -9.38 25.60 8.30
N THR A 99 -10.49 24.91 8.06
CA THR A 99 -11.84 25.35 8.41
C THR A 99 -12.48 24.49 9.50
N ASP A 100 -12.01 23.25 9.64
CA ASP A 100 -12.48 22.27 10.60
C ASP A 100 -11.37 21.27 10.97
N GLU A 101 -11.67 20.33 11.85
CA GLU A 101 -10.70 19.32 12.27
C GLU A 101 -10.26 18.39 11.13
N LYS A 102 -11.14 18.09 10.18
CA LYS A 102 -10.82 17.19 9.06
C LYS A 102 -9.84 17.86 8.10
N SER A 103 -10.05 19.13 7.77
CA SER A 103 -9.11 19.92 6.96
C SER A 103 -7.78 20.14 7.68
N ALA A 104 -7.81 20.34 9.03
CA ALA A 104 -6.60 20.41 9.83
C ALA A 104 -5.77 19.13 9.76
N ARG A 105 -6.39 17.96 9.93
CA ARG A 105 -5.71 16.67 9.80
C ARG A 105 -5.19 16.44 8.38
N MET A 106 -5.95 16.80 7.36
CA MET A 106 -5.49 16.68 5.97
C MET A 106 -4.29 17.58 5.68
N ALA A 107 -4.27 18.80 6.19
CA ALA A 107 -3.12 19.70 6.07
C ALA A 107 -1.88 19.13 6.79
N ALA A 108 -2.07 18.53 7.97
CA ALA A 108 -1.00 17.86 8.71
C ALA A 108 -0.42 16.64 7.97
N ARG A 109 -1.28 15.80 7.33
CA ARG A 109 -0.86 14.67 6.49
C ARG A 109 0.00 15.13 5.32
N LYS A 110 -0.44 16.17 4.61
CA LYS A 110 0.33 16.76 3.50
C LYS A 110 1.69 17.28 3.96
N LEU A 111 1.74 17.94 5.11
CA LEU A 111 3.00 18.40 5.66
C LEU A 111 3.91 17.23 6.06
N SER A 112 3.36 16.18 6.66
CA SER A 112 4.12 14.97 6.99
C SER A 112 4.77 14.34 5.75
N ASP A 113 4.01 14.19 4.66
CA ASP A 113 4.52 13.64 3.40
C ASP A 113 5.62 14.52 2.81
N ALA A 114 5.41 15.85 2.81
CA ALA A 114 6.43 16.82 2.37
C ALA A 114 7.70 16.77 3.23
N MET A 115 7.58 16.56 4.54
CA MET A 115 8.73 16.39 5.44
C MET A 115 9.49 15.10 5.14
N CYS A 116 8.81 13.98 4.91
CA CYS A 116 9.45 12.71 4.52
C CYS A 116 10.27 12.89 3.24
N GLU A 117 9.70 13.53 2.23
CA GLU A 117 10.38 13.80 0.96
C GLU A 117 11.57 14.75 1.14
N ALA A 118 11.37 15.86 1.87
CA ALA A 118 12.40 16.88 2.06
C ALA A 118 13.59 16.41 2.90
N TYR A 119 13.36 15.66 3.98
CA TYR A 119 14.41 15.28 4.92
C TYR A 119 15.02 13.91 4.67
N ALA A 120 14.23 12.95 4.16
CA ALA A 120 14.66 11.58 3.94
C ALA A 120 14.68 11.15 2.47
N GLY A 121 14.25 11.99 1.53
CA GLY A 121 14.14 11.61 0.12
C GLY A 121 13.11 10.48 -0.16
N GLN A 122 12.25 10.17 0.81
CA GLN A 122 11.26 9.10 0.73
C GLN A 122 9.87 9.68 0.50
N LYS A 123 9.07 9.01 -0.32
CA LYS A 123 7.64 9.35 -0.45
C LYS A 123 6.94 9.10 0.89
N GLY A 124 6.17 10.07 1.36
CA GLY A 124 5.30 9.86 2.49
C GLY A 124 4.05 9.07 2.11
N PHE A 125 3.35 8.55 3.10
CA PHE A 125 2.10 7.80 2.95
C PHE A 125 0.94 8.34 3.79
N ALA A 126 1.15 9.46 4.49
CA ALA A 126 0.15 10.00 5.42
C ALA A 126 -1.16 10.38 4.73
N CYS A 127 -1.11 10.79 3.46
CA CYS A 127 -2.28 11.10 2.64
C CYS A 127 -2.94 9.88 1.99
N ASP A 128 -2.32 8.71 2.04
CA ASP A 128 -2.90 7.48 1.49
C ASP A 128 -4.07 7.01 2.34
N GLN A 129 -4.92 6.20 1.76
CA GLN A 129 -6.05 5.58 2.47
C GLN A 129 -5.81 4.08 2.61
N VAL A 130 -6.31 3.53 3.71
CA VAL A 130 -6.39 2.09 3.93
C VAL A 130 -7.85 1.68 3.91
N ALA A 131 -8.22 0.77 3.02
CA ALA A 131 -9.51 0.11 3.03
C ALA A 131 -9.43 -1.11 3.94
N PHE A 132 -10.50 -1.40 4.67
CA PHE A 132 -10.57 -2.53 5.59
C PHE A 132 -12.02 -2.92 5.85
N VAL A 133 -12.20 -4.05 6.52
CA VAL A 133 -13.51 -4.55 6.90
C VAL A 133 -13.71 -4.44 8.40
N ASN A 134 -14.83 -3.87 8.82
CA ASN A 134 -15.29 -3.89 10.20
C ASN A 134 -16.29 -5.04 10.38
N ARG A 135 -15.87 -6.12 11.04
CA ARG A 135 -16.73 -7.28 11.31
C ARG A 135 -17.63 -7.00 12.51
N LYS A 136 -18.94 -6.94 12.26
CA LYS A 136 -19.99 -6.74 13.28
C LYS A 136 -20.55 -8.07 13.83
N GLY A 137 -20.40 -9.16 13.08
CA GLY A 137 -20.89 -10.49 13.43
C GLY A 137 -20.51 -11.54 12.39
N LYS A 138 -21.01 -12.77 12.53
CA LYS A 138 -20.64 -13.91 11.66
C LYS A 138 -20.91 -13.63 10.18
N ASN A 139 -22.05 -13.05 9.87
CA ASN A 139 -22.50 -12.76 8.48
C ASN A 139 -22.76 -11.26 8.27
N ASN A 140 -22.17 -10.40 9.09
CA ASN A 140 -22.33 -8.97 9.00
C ASN A 140 -20.97 -8.30 9.15
N SER A 141 -20.49 -7.70 8.07
CA SER A 141 -19.29 -6.89 8.07
C SER A 141 -19.41 -5.75 7.08
N GLN A 142 -18.74 -4.63 7.36
CA GLN A 142 -18.89 -3.41 6.59
C GLN A 142 -17.54 -2.97 6.02
N LEU A 143 -17.58 -2.51 4.77
CA LEU A 143 -16.45 -1.87 4.13
C LEU A 143 -16.19 -0.51 4.77
N CYS A 144 -14.96 -0.24 5.13
CA CYS A 144 -14.50 1.02 5.70
C CYS A 144 -13.23 1.49 5.01
N VAL A 145 -12.98 2.79 5.11
CA VAL A 145 -11.70 3.42 4.77
C VAL A 145 -11.27 4.36 5.88
N GLY A 146 -9.98 4.55 6.04
CA GLY A 146 -9.40 5.49 7.01
C GLY A 146 -7.98 5.86 6.62
N TYR A 147 -7.36 6.76 7.38
CA TYR A 147 -5.99 7.21 7.12
C TYR A 147 -4.98 6.55 8.07
N PRO A 148 -3.70 6.50 7.68
CA PRO A 148 -2.65 5.89 8.49
C PRO A 148 -2.51 6.45 9.91
N ASP A 149 -2.88 7.71 10.14
CA ASP A 149 -2.90 8.32 11.49
C ASP A 149 -4.05 7.80 12.39
N GLY A 150 -4.95 6.98 11.85
CA GLY A 150 -6.06 6.38 12.58
C GLY A 150 -7.29 7.28 12.75
N TYR A 151 -7.32 8.42 12.09
CA TYR A 151 -8.46 9.34 12.10
C TYR A 151 -9.29 9.23 10.81
N ASP A 152 -10.43 9.92 10.82
CA ASP A 152 -11.34 10.07 9.67
C ASP A 152 -11.80 8.74 9.07
N VAL A 153 -12.09 7.75 9.93
CA VAL A 153 -12.64 6.46 9.50
C VAL A 153 -14.06 6.67 8.97
N MET A 154 -14.28 6.21 7.75
CA MET A 154 -15.59 6.23 7.08
C MET A 154 -16.09 4.82 6.82
N GLN A 155 -17.29 4.49 7.28
CA GLN A 155 -17.98 3.28 6.87
C GLN A 155 -18.66 3.53 5.52
N LEU A 156 -18.38 2.66 4.53
CA LEU A 156 -18.85 2.81 3.15
C LEU A 156 -20.11 2.00 2.86
N THR A 157 -20.32 0.90 3.58
CA THR A 157 -21.50 0.04 3.42
C THR A 157 -22.25 -0.11 4.72
N SER A 158 -23.57 -0.42 4.63
CA SER A 158 -24.44 -0.62 5.79
C SER A 158 -25.40 -1.81 5.62
N ASP A 159 -25.05 -2.74 4.72
CA ASP A 159 -25.89 -3.91 4.45
C ASP A 159 -25.83 -4.93 5.58
N ALA A 160 -26.94 -5.63 5.82
CA ALA A 160 -26.98 -6.78 6.70
C ALA A 160 -26.41 -8.04 6.02
N ALA A 161 -25.17 -7.93 5.54
CA ALA A 161 -24.44 -9.01 4.85
C ALA A 161 -22.93 -8.86 5.08
N ALA A 162 -22.18 -9.91 4.78
CA ALA A 162 -20.73 -9.85 4.90
C ALA A 162 -20.07 -9.25 3.65
N VAL A 163 -19.07 -8.41 3.87
CA VAL A 163 -18.11 -7.97 2.87
C VAL A 163 -16.72 -8.46 3.25
N VAL A 164 -15.91 -8.80 2.25
CA VAL A 164 -14.54 -9.28 2.46
C VAL A 164 -13.60 -8.81 1.35
N GLY A 165 -12.30 -8.78 1.67
CA GLY A 165 -11.21 -8.63 0.72
C GLY A 165 -11.28 -7.35 -0.13
N PRO A 166 -11.34 -6.15 0.48
CA PRO A 166 -11.25 -4.93 -0.30
C PRO A 166 -9.93 -4.85 -1.06
N ARG A 167 -9.98 -4.36 -2.30
CA ARG A 167 -8.81 -4.12 -3.15
C ARG A 167 -9.00 -2.80 -3.89
N TRP A 168 -7.99 -1.97 -3.87
CA TRP A 168 -7.99 -0.71 -4.62
C TRP A 168 -7.86 -0.96 -6.12
N LYS A 169 -8.74 -0.32 -6.88
CA LYS A 169 -8.64 -0.25 -8.34
C LYS A 169 -7.84 0.97 -8.75
N ASP A 170 -8.13 2.08 -8.14
CA ASP A 170 -7.47 3.39 -8.29
C ASP A 170 -7.63 4.21 -7.00
N ALA A 171 -7.18 5.46 -6.98
CA ALA A 171 -7.23 6.32 -5.79
C ALA A 171 -8.64 6.55 -5.21
N ASN A 172 -9.71 6.33 -6.00
CA ASN A 172 -11.09 6.61 -5.61
C ASN A 172 -12.02 5.40 -5.69
N THR A 173 -11.52 4.25 -6.14
CA THR A 173 -12.38 3.11 -6.46
C THR A 173 -11.85 1.83 -5.81
N LEU A 174 -12.76 1.10 -5.18
CA LEU A 174 -12.50 -0.18 -4.52
C LEU A 174 -13.31 -1.29 -5.17
N PHE A 175 -12.70 -2.47 -5.32
CA PHE A 175 -13.41 -3.73 -5.44
C PHE A 175 -13.52 -4.42 -4.08
N TYR A 176 -14.61 -5.13 -3.85
CA TYR A 176 -14.78 -5.98 -2.68
C TYR A 176 -15.75 -7.12 -2.98
N THR A 177 -15.62 -8.22 -2.26
CA THR A 177 -16.55 -9.35 -2.35
C THR A 177 -17.72 -9.14 -1.39
N PHE A 178 -18.93 -9.27 -1.89
CA PHE A 178 -20.19 -9.16 -1.15
C PHE A 178 -20.87 -10.53 -1.08
N LEU A 179 -21.28 -10.95 0.12
CA LEU A 179 -21.71 -12.34 0.43
C LEU A 179 -23.20 -12.42 0.79
N LYS A 180 -24.11 -11.77 0.10
CA LYS A 180 -25.54 -11.82 0.41
C LYS A 180 -26.25 -13.03 -0.25
N ALA A 181 -26.10 -13.16 -1.56
CA ALA A 181 -26.72 -14.23 -2.37
C ALA A 181 -25.65 -15.07 -3.10
N GLY A 182 -24.57 -15.36 -2.39
CA GLY A 182 -23.35 -15.91 -2.94
C GLY A 182 -22.28 -14.81 -3.12
N PRO A 183 -21.00 -15.22 -3.35
CA PRO A 183 -19.91 -14.27 -3.50
C PRO A 183 -19.98 -13.55 -4.85
N GLN A 184 -20.06 -12.23 -4.80
CA GLN A 184 -20.17 -11.31 -5.93
C GLN A 184 -19.16 -10.18 -5.76
N ILE A 185 -18.55 -9.70 -6.84
CA ILE A 185 -17.67 -8.53 -6.79
C ILE A 185 -18.44 -7.25 -7.08
N TYR A 186 -18.35 -6.34 -6.14
CA TYR A 186 -18.87 -4.98 -6.27
C TYR A 186 -17.72 -3.98 -6.43
N GLU A 187 -18.00 -2.92 -7.15
CA GLU A 187 -17.18 -1.72 -7.26
C GLU A 187 -17.82 -0.61 -6.41
N TYR A 188 -17.04 0.05 -5.58
CA TYR A 188 -17.45 1.22 -4.81
C TYR A 188 -16.60 2.42 -5.22
N ASN A 189 -17.24 3.52 -5.60
CA ASN A 189 -16.57 4.78 -5.90
C ASN A 189 -16.73 5.75 -4.72
N LEU A 190 -15.61 6.20 -4.15
CA LEU A 190 -15.57 7.06 -2.97
C LEU A 190 -16.03 8.50 -3.26
N ALA A 191 -15.71 9.00 -4.46
CA ALA A 191 -15.99 10.40 -4.80
C ALA A 191 -17.50 10.68 -4.91
N ASN A 192 -18.25 9.80 -5.56
CA ASN A 192 -19.70 9.92 -5.73
C ASN A 192 -20.53 9.00 -4.81
N LYS A 193 -19.84 8.20 -3.96
CA LYS A 193 -20.46 7.25 -3.01
C LYS A 193 -21.39 6.24 -3.67
N THR A 194 -21.09 5.84 -4.90
CA THR A 194 -21.89 4.87 -5.64
C THR A 194 -21.30 3.47 -5.58
N ARG A 195 -22.20 2.48 -5.64
CA ARG A 195 -21.88 1.06 -5.63
C ARG A 195 -22.47 0.41 -6.87
N LYS A 196 -21.69 -0.45 -7.55
CA LYS A 196 -22.11 -1.18 -8.76
C LYS A 196 -21.67 -2.63 -8.67
N LEU A 197 -22.59 -3.57 -8.99
CA LEU A 197 -22.22 -4.97 -9.23
C LEU A 197 -21.35 -5.04 -10.49
N ARG A 198 -20.17 -5.65 -10.38
CA ARG A 198 -19.23 -5.81 -11.48
C ARG A 198 -19.27 -7.21 -12.04
N TRP A 199 -19.13 -8.21 -11.19
CA TRP A 199 -19.11 -9.61 -11.62
C TRP A 199 -19.88 -10.51 -10.64
N SER A 200 -20.67 -11.39 -11.22
CA SER A 200 -21.41 -12.43 -10.53
C SER A 200 -21.47 -13.66 -11.44
N PHE A 201 -20.62 -14.61 -11.17
CA PHE A 201 -20.62 -15.90 -11.87
C PHE A 201 -21.24 -16.98 -10.98
N LYS A 202 -21.67 -18.08 -11.57
CA LYS A 202 -22.13 -19.24 -10.80
C LYS A 202 -20.95 -19.79 -9.98
N GLY A 203 -21.18 -20.09 -8.69
CA GLY A 203 -20.14 -20.54 -7.79
C GLY A 203 -19.36 -19.41 -7.14
N LEU A 204 -18.07 -19.61 -6.89
CA LEU A 204 -17.19 -18.62 -6.27
C LEU A 204 -16.82 -17.52 -7.26
N THR A 205 -16.95 -16.27 -6.82
CA THR A 205 -16.48 -15.06 -7.52
C THR A 205 -15.80 -14.15 -6.51
N THR A 206 -14.46 -14.12 -6.46
CA THR A 206 -13.72 -13.39 -5.41
C THR A 206 -12.32 -12.97 -5.89
N GLY A 207 -11.60 -12.22 -5.05
CA GLY A 207 -10.18 -11.95 -5.21
C GLY A 207 -9.82 -11.00 -6.35
N ALA A 208 -10.65 -10.00 -6.68
CA ALA A 208 -10.38 -9.07 -7.76
C ALA A 208 -9.14 -8.21 -7.51
N ALA A 209 -8.10 -8.36 -8.34
CA ALA A 209 -6.87 -7.57 -8.31
C ALA A 209 -6.64 -6.91 -9.67
N VAL A 210 -6.43 -5.59 -9.68
CA VAL A 210 -6.28 -4.80 -10.91
C VAL A 210 -4.82 -4.80 -11.36
N SER A 211 -4.59 -4.95 -12.67
CA SER A 211 -3.26 -4.83 -13.27
C SER A 211 -2.71 -3.40 -13.15
N PRO A 212 -1.38 -3.19 -13.17
CA PRO A 212 -0.79 -1.87 -13.03
C PRO A 212 -1.23 -0.85 -14.08
N ASP A 213 -1.60 -1.32 -15.28
CA ASP A 213 -2.14 -0.49 -16.37
C ASP A 213 -3.64 -0.18 -16.24
N GLY A 214 -4.31 -0.74 -15.22
CA GLY A 214 -5.74 -0.55 -14.95
C GLY A 214 -6.70 -1.25 -15.91
N LYS A 215 -6.19 -2.00 -16.90
CA LYS A 215 -7.01 -2.56 -18.00
C LYS A 215 -7.51 -3.98 -17.74
N ARG A 216 -6.79 -4.74 -16.93
CA ARG A 216 -7.07 -6.15 -16.65
C ARG A 216 -7.34 -6.37 -15.17
N VAL A 217 -8.17 -7.37 -14.86
CA VAL A 217 -8.47 -7.77 -13.48
C VAL A 217 -8.24 -9.27 -13.34
N ALA A 218 -7.33 -9.64 -12.43
CA ALA A 218 -7.18 -11.02 -12.00
C ALA A 218 -8.29 -11.34 -10.99
N ILE A 219 -8.96 -12.49 -11.16
CA ILE A 219 -10.11 -12.89 -10.36
C ILE A 219 -10.15 -14.41 -10.20
N ILE A 220 -10.72 -14.87 -9.10
CA ILE A 220 -10.93 -16.28 -8.81
C ILE A 220 -12.37 -16.66 -9.10
N LEU A 221 -12.57 -17.64 -9.99
CA LEU A 221 -13.86 -18.13 -10.39
C LEU A 221 -13.93 -19.65 -10.30
N SER A 222 -15.09 -20.22 -9.88
CA SER A 222 -15.29 -21.66 -9.79
C SER A 222 -16.43 -22.20 -10.66
N PHE A 223 -16.92 -21.43 -11.64
CA PHE A 223 -18.09 -21.83 -12.45
C PHE A 223 -17.83 -23.03 -13.39
N GLN A 224 -16.56 -23.40 -13.57
CA GLN A 224 -16.15 -24.60 -14.33
C GLN A 224 -15.55 -25.71 -13.46
N GLY A 225 -15.86 -25.73 -12.16
CA GLY A 225 -15.34 -26.71 -11.20
C GLY A 225 -14.65 -26.05 -10.02
N ASN A 226 -13.35 -26.32 -9.83
CA ASN A 226 -12.56 -25.74 -8.74
C ASN A 226 -12.37 -24.23 -8.88
N PRO A 227 -12.08 -23.51 -7.79
CA PRO A 227 -11.62 -22.13 -7.85
C PRO A 227 -10.32 -22.01 -8.63
N GLU A 228 -10.34 -21.28 -9.71
CA GLU A 228 -9.23 -21.10 -10.64
C GLU A 228 -8.98 -19.62 -10.91
N LEU A 229 -7.74 -19.30 -11.31
CA LEU A 229 -7.34 -17.95 -11.65
C LEU A 229 -7.73 -17.60 -13.10
N TYR A 230 -8.45 -16.50 -13.23
CA TYR A 230 -8.82 -15.89 -14.51
C TYR A 230 -8.30 -14.46 -14.61
N VAL A 231 -8.16 -13.97 -15.84
CA VAL A 231 -7.98 -12.56 -16.15
C VAL A 231 -9.16 -12.08 -16.97
N ILE A 232 -9.75 -10.96 -16.55
CA ILE A 232 -10.82 -10.26 -17.28
C ILE A 232 -10.21 -9.03 -17.95
N GLU A 233 -10.48 -8.84 -19.24
CA GLU A 233 -10.14 -7.67 -20.03
C GLU A 233 -11.35 -7.28 -20.88
N GLY A 234 -11.98 -6.15 -20.56
CA GLY A 234 -13.30 -5.80 -21.12
C GLY A 234 -14.33 -6.86 -20.79
N ASP A 235 -14.96 -7.44 -21.83
CA ASP A 235 -15.94 -8.52 -21.70
C ASP A 235 -15.33 -9.92 -21.84
N ARG A 236 -14.02 -10.00 -22.10
CA ARG A 236 -13.30 -11.26 -22.27
C ARG A 236 -12.73 -11.72 -20.94
N TYR A 237 -12.95 -13.00 -20.61
CA TYR A 237 -12.27 -13.67 -19.49
C TYR A 237 -11.44 -14.85 -19.99
N THR A 238 -10.21 -14.94 -19.49
CA THR A 238 -9.23 -15.96 -19.88
C THR A 238 -8.79 -16.74 -18.66
N ARG A 239 -8.99 -18.05 -18.65
CA ARG A 239 -8.49 -18.95 -17.60
C ARG A 239 -6.97 -19.07 -17.69
N LEU A 240 -6.27 -18.86 -16.59
CA LEU A 240 -4.82 -18.98 -16.52
C LEU A 240 -4.35 -20.29 -15.86
N THR A 241 -5.11 -20.83 -14.90
CA THR A 241 -4.80 -22.09 -14.22
C THR A 241 -5.84 -23.14 -14.52
N ASN A 242 -5.43 -24.40 -14.45
CA ASN A 242 -6.30 -25.58 -14.60
C ASN A 242 -5.77 -26.70 -13.72
N THR A 243 -6.15 -26.69 -12.46
CA THR A 243 -5.65 -27.56 -11.40
C THR A 243 -6.82 -28.39 -10.81
N PRO A 244 -7.14 -29.57 -11.39
CA PRO A 244 -8.38 -30.29 -11.08
C PRO A 244 -8.60 -30.66 -9.63
N ASN A 245 -7.52 -30.76 -8.83
CA ASN A 245 -7.55 -31.19 -7.43
C ASN A 245 -7.05 -30.12 -6.46
N ALA A 246 -6.99 -28.85 -6.92
CA ALA A 246 -6.51 -27.73 -6.11
C ALA A 246 -7.47 -26.54 -6.19
N SER A 247 -7.28 -25.57 -5.32
CA SER A 247 -8.02 -24.32 -5.27
C SER A 247 -7.04 -23.15 -5.31
N GLU A 248 -7.35 -22.19 -6.20
CA GLU A 248 -6.58 -20.97 -6.34
C GLU A 248 -7.22 -19.83 -5.56
N GLY A 249 -6.39 -18.88 -5.12
CA GLY A 249 -6.86 -17.73 -4.35
C GLY A 249 -5.92 -16.54 -4.36
N GLN A 250 -6.40 -15.40 -3.88
CA GLN A 250 -5.62 -14.23 -3.49
C GLN A 250 -4.59 -13.74 -4.54
N PRO A 251 -5.01 -13.40 -5.75
CA PRO A 251 -4.10 -12.96 -6.79
C PRO A 251 -3.54 -11.56 -6.52
N ALA A 252 -2.26 -11.33 -6.93
CA ALA A 252 -1.66 -10.01 -7.02
C ALA A 252 -0.75 -9.89 -8.25
N TRP A 253 -0.82 -8.75 -8.95
CA TRP A 253 -0.07 -8.51 -10.17
C TRP A 253 1.38 -8.10 -9.91
N SER A 254 2.30 -8.55 -10.76
CA SER A 254 3.64 -7.99 -10.83
C SER A 254 3.62 -6.53 -11.33
N PRO A 255 4.61 -5.69 -10.95
CA PRO A 255 4.63 -4.27 -11.34
C PRO A 255 4.66 -4.03 -12.85
N ASP A 256 5.18 -4.97 -13.62
CA ASP A 256 5.21 -4.93 -15.09
C ASP A 256 3.94 -5.49 -15.76
N GLY A 257 2.99 -6.00 -14.97
CA GLY A 257 1.74 -6.58 -15.44
C GLY A 257 1.88 -7.86 -16.26
N LYS A 258 3.05 -8.53 -16.23
CA LYS A 258 3.29 -9.77 -17.00
C LYS A 258 3.03 -11.02 -16.19
N LYS A 259 3.08 -10.95 -14.88
CA LYS A 259 2.92 -12.10 -13.98
C LYS A 259 1.87 -11.82 -12.91
N ILE A 260 1.34 -12.90 -12.35
CA ILE A 260 0.44 -12.85 -11.19
C ILE A 260 0.99 -13.84 -10.16
N VAL A 261 1.21 -13.38 -8.92
CA VAL A 261 1.38 -14.26 -7.77
C VAL A 261 0.00 -14.61 -7.23
N TYR A 262 -0.18 -15.85 -6.82
CA TYR A 262 -1.44 -16.36 -6.28
C TYR A 262 -1.17 -17.47 -5.26
N VAL A 263 -2.17 -17.84 -4.49
CA VAL A 263 -2.13 -18.97 -3.56
C VAL A 263 -2.73 -20.18 -4.25
N SER A 264 -2.08 -21.34 -4.12
CA SER A 264 -2.61 -22.64 -4.51
C SER A 264 -2.32 -23.69 -3.46
N ASP A 265 -3.25 -24.61 -3.23
CA ASP A 265 -3.08 -25.79 -2.40
C ASP A 265 -2.70 -27.06 -3.18
N GLU A 266 -2.30 -26.92 -4.45
CA GLU A 266 -1.83 -28.01 -5.33
C GLU A 266 -0.77 -28.90 -4.66
N SER A 267 0.07 -28.31 -3.82
CA SER A 267 1.09 -29.05 -3.04
C SER A 267 0.58 -29.59 -1.70
N ARG A 268 -0.73 -29.75 -1.50
CA ARG A 268 -1.48 -30.17 -0.30
C ARG A 268 -1.63 -29.09 0.78
N HIS A 269 -0.81 -28.06 0.76
CA HIS A 269 -0.88 -26.92 1.67
C HIS A 269 -0.86 -25.64 0.86
N PRO A 270 -1.54 -24.58 1.32
CA PRO A 270 -1.51 -23.29 0.63
C PRO A 270 -0.11 -22.71 0.55
N HIS A 271 0.36 -22.48 -0.67
CA HIS A 271 1.65 -21.87 -0.96
C HIS A 271 1.54 -20.86 -2.09
N LEU A 272 2.54 -19.99 -2.21
CA LEU A 272 2.62 -19.01 -3.30
C LEU A 272 3.11 -19.66 -4.58
N TYR A 273 2.40 -19.38 -5.66
CA TYR A 273 2.74 -19.69 -7.04
C TYR A 273 2.77 -18.42 -7.86
N VAL A 274 3.50 -18.43 -8.95
CA VAL A 274 3.49 -17.37 -9.94
C VAL A 274 3.11 -17.95 -11.30
N VAL A 275 2.25 -17.25 -12.04
CA VAL A 275 1.91 -17.56 -13.43
C VAL A 275 2.38 -16.42 -14.34
N ASP A 276 2.95 -16.76 -15.48
CA ASP A 276 3.16 -15.84 -16.58
C ASP A 276 1.87 -15.73 -17.39
N VAL A 277 1.36 -14.51 -17.54
CA VAL A 277 0.02 -14.26 -18.12
C VAL A 277 -0.04 -14.63 -19.60
N ALA A 278 1.05 -14.43 -20.35
CA ALA A 278 1.07 -14.69 -21.78
C ALA A 278 1.23 -16.19 -22.09
N THR A 279 2.14 -16.87 -21.37
CA THR A 279 2.46 -18.27 -21.62
C THR A 279 1.66 -19.25 -20.78
N LYS A 280 1.00 -18.76 -19.72
CA LYS A 280 0.28 -19.54 -18.70
C LYS A 280 1.17 -20.56 -17.96
N LYS A 281 2.49 -20.40 -18.03
CA LYS A 281 3.42 -21.24 -17.28
C LYS A 281 3.41 -20.86 -15.82
N THR A 282 3.25 -21.85 -14.95
CA THR A 282 3.22 -21.69 -13.49
C THR A 282 4.52 -22.15 -12.85
N ARG A 283 4.88 -21.55 -11.72
CA ARG A 283 6.00 -21.95 -10.88
C ARG A 283 5.68 -21.70 -9.42
N ARG A 284 5.92 -22.69 -8.57
CA ARG A 284 5.83 -22.54 -7.12
C ARG A 284 6.94 -21.62 -6.62
N LEU A 285 6.59 -20.68 -5.73
CA LEU A 285 7.54 -19.72 -5.12
C LEU A 285 7.95 -20.11 -3.71
N THR A 286 7.05 -20.72 -2.93
CA THR A 286 7.28 -21.04 -1.52
C THR A 286 7.03 -22.51 -1.21
N SER A 287 7.78 -23.05 -0.24
CA SER A 287 7.70 -24.45 0.19
C SER A 287 7.91 -24.65 1.69
N LYS A 288 8.47 -23.65 2.39
CA LYS A 288 8.73 -23.69 3.82
C LYS A 288 7.49 -23.24 4.60
N GLY A 289 7.37 -23.74 5.86
CA GLY A 289 6.19 -23.47 6.68
C GLY A 289 4.99 -24.34 6.32
N SER A 290 3.92 -24.25 7.11
CA SER A 290 2.68 -24.98 6.87
C SER A 290 1.74 -24.28 5.91
N GLN A 291 1.85 -22.97 5.76
CA GLN A 291 1.06 -22.14 4.86
C GLN A 291 1.84 -20.88 4.46
N ASN A 292 1.65 -20.47 3.20
CA ASN A 292 2.09 -19.16 2.69
C ASN A 292 0.93 -18.59 1.90
N VAL A 293 0.36 -17.48 2.38
CA VAL A 293 -0.92 -16.92 1.90
C VAL A 293 -0.88 -15.39 1.87
N ASP A 294 -1.94 -14.79 1.37
CA ASP A 294 -2.15 -13.33 1.33
C ASP A 294 -1.00 -12.55 0.66
N PRO A 295 -0.57 -12.90 -0.55
CA PRO A 295 0.49 -12.14 -1.20
C PRO A 295 0.02 -10.76 -1.64
N ASP A 296 0.90 -9.76 -1.51
CA ASP A 296 0.79 -8.47 -2.20
C ASP A 296 2.10 -8.15 -2.90
N TRP A 297 2.05 -7.86 -4.20
CA TRP A 297 3.24 -7.56 -5.01
C TRP A 297 3.48 -6.05 -5.04
N GLY A 298 4.61 -5.62 -4.52
CA GLY A 298 5.03 -4.23 -4.46
C GLY A 298 5.50 -3.70 -5.82
N ARG A 299 5.47 -2.38 -5.97
CA ARG A 299 5.94 -1.70 -7.19
C ARG A 299 7.44 -1.83 -7.42
N ASP A 300 8.19 -2.09 -6.37
CA ASP A 300 9.64 -2.34 -6.40
C ASP A 300 10.01 -3.79 -6.75
N GLY A 301 9.02 -4.65 -6.94
CA GLY A 301 9.20 -6.06 -7.31
C GLY A 301 9.18 -7.03 -6.14
N ARG A 302 9.21 -6.56 -4.89
CA ARG A 302 9.12 -7.43 -3.70
C ARG A 302 7.69 -7.90 -3.46
N ILE A 303 7.56 -9.09 -2.89
CA ILE A 303 6.28 -9.67 -2.44
C ILE A 303 6.27 -9.67 -0.92
N THR A 304 5.23 -9.07 -0.31
CA THR A 304 4.87 -9.32 1.08
C THR A 304 3.82 -10.42 1.14
N TYR A 305 3.89 -11.26 2.17
CA TYR A 305 2.95 -12.38 2.35
C TYR A 305 2.91 -12.84 3.81
N ILE A 306 1.95 -13.67 4.14
CA ILE A 306 1.90 -14.36 5.43
C ILE A 306 2.52 -15.75 5.30
N THR A 307 3.49 -16.05 6.15
CA THR A 307 4.04 -17.41 6.34
C THR A 307 3.64 -17.92 7.72
N LYS A 308 3.13 -19.15 7.78
CA LYS A 308 2.80 -19.82 9.05
C LYS A 308 3.86 -20.85 9.37
N ARG A 309 4.51 -20.68 10.52
CA ARG A 309 5.56 -21.54 11.06
C ARG A 309 5.20 -22.00 12.47
N ALA A 310 6.08 -22.77 13.10
CA ALA A 310 5.96 -23.06 14.54
C ALA A 310 5.89 -21.72 15.31
N GLY A 311 4.87 -21.57 16.17
CA GLY A 311 4.63 -20.34 16.94
C GLY A 311 3.61 -19.37 16.33
N GLY A 312 3.20 -19.50 15.06
CA GLY A 312 2.14 -18.67 14.49
C GLY A 312 2.41 -18.12 13.09
N ALA A 313 1.53 -17.23 12.67
CA ALA A 313 1.66 -16.50 11.41
C ALA A 313 2.59 -15.30 11.57
N GLN A 314 3.34 -14.97 10.52
CA GLN A 314 4.27 -13.84 10.47
C GLN A 314 4.17 -13.15 9.11
N VAL A 315 4.38 -11.84 9.08
CA VAL A 315 4.58 -11.11 7.83
C VAL A 315 5.99 -11.38 7.32
N ALA A 316 6.10 -11.76 6.07
CA ALA A 316 7.36 -11.99 5.37
C ALA A 316 7.46 -11.11 4.13
N VAL A 317 8.68 -10.82 3.72
CA VAL A 317 9.02 -10.11 2.48
C VAL A 317 10.06 -10.91 1.72
N MET A 318 9.87 -11.08 0.41
CA MET A 318 10.85 -11.74 -0.46
C MET A 318 10.95 -11.05 -1.82
N GLU A 319 12.11 -11.21 -2.44
CA GLU A 319 12.32 -10.94 -3.85
C GLU A 319 12.08 -12.22 -4.66
N PRO A 320 11.12 -12.23 -5.62
CA PRO A 320 10.77 -13.44 -6.35
C PRO A 320 11.92 -14.05 -7.16
N ALA A 321 12.90 -13.23 -7.54
CA ALA A 321 14.09 -13.68 -8.27
C ALA A 321 15.06 -14.48 -7.38
N GLU A 322 15.19 -14.09 -6.10
CA GLU A 322 16.05 -14.73 -5.13
C GLU A 322 15.37 -15.95 -4.47
N GLY A 323 14.05 -16.02 -4.57
CA GLY A 323 13.24 -17.11 -4.03
C GLY A 323 13.06 -17.08 -2.52
N GLU A 324 12.42 -18.13 -1.99
CA GLU A 324 12.04 -18.22 -0.57
C GLU A 324 13.25 -18.29 0.39
N SER A 325 14.42 -18.72 -0.07
CA SER A 325 15.63 -18.81 0.77
C SER A 325 16.07 -17.45 1.31
N ALA A 326 15.87 -16.41 0.54
CA ALA A 326 16.17 -15.02 0.89
C ALA A 326 14.99 -14.29 1.55
N ALA A 327 13.86 -14.97 1.79
CA ALA A 327 12.71 -14.35 2.43
C ALA A 327 13.01 -13.96 3.88
N ARG A 328 12.70 -12.71 4.22
CA ARG A 328 12.89 -12.14 5.54
C ARG A 328 11.57 -12.03 6.28
N LEU A 329 11.55 -12.48 7.55
CA LEU A 329 10.44 -12.26 8.47
C LEU A 329 10.54 -10.85 9.04
N VAL A 330 9.47 -10.07 8.93
CA VAL A 330 9.43 -8.66 9.37
C VAL A 330 8.61 -8.45 10.63
N THR A 331 7.96 -9.51 11.12
CA THR A 331 7.25 -9.50 12.41
C THR A 331 7.59 -10.74 13.23
N GLY A 332 7.42 -10.64 14.54
CA GLY A 332 7.34 -11.81 15.41
C GLY A 332 6.11 -12.67 15.12
N PRO A 333 6.05 -13.90 15.69
CA PRO A 333 4.91 -14.80 15.57
C PRO A 333 3.62 -14.19 16.13
N GLY A 334 2.47 -14.50 15.51
CA GLY A 334 1.16 -14.00 15.94
C GLY A 334 0.03 -14.51 15.06
N THR A 335 -1.04 -13.74 15.02
CA THR A 335 -2.23 -13.99 14.17
C THR A 335 -2.25 -13.07 12.94
N TRP A 336 -1.08 -12.81 12.37
CA TRP A 336 -0.95 -11.88 11.25
C TRP A 336 -1.71 -12.36 10.01
N GLU A 337 -2.34 -11.39 9.30
CA GLU A 337 -3.14 -11.65 8.10
C GLU A 337 -3.11 -10.46 7.13
N HIS A 338 -3.30 -10.72 5.85
CA HIS A 338 -3.55 -9.74 4.77
C HIS A 338 -2.57 -8.55 4.73
N PRO A 339 -1.25 -8.76 4.59
CA PRO A 339 -0.31 -7.67 4.44
C PRO A 339 -0.55 -6.96 3.10
N SER A 340 -0.44 -5.63 3.07
CA SER A 340 -0.55 -4.83 1.86
C SER A 340 0.45 -3.68 1.87
N TRP A 341 1.22 -3.53 0.78
CA TRP A 341 2.25 -2.52 0.64
C TRP A 341 1.70 -1.10 0.61
N SER A 342 2.40 -0.19 1.30
CA SER A 342 2.23 1.24 1.15
C SER A 342 2.90 1.76 -0.13
N ARG A 343 2.65 3.04 -0.44
CA ARG A 343 3.28 3.71 -1.59
C ARG A 343 4.79 3.87 -1.44
N ASP A 344 5.29 4.00 -0.22
CA ASP A 344 6.72 4.18 0.06
C ASP A 344 7.55 2.91 -0.09
N MET A 345 6.90 1.76 -0.29
CA MET A 345 7.53 0.44 -0.42
C MET A 345 8.43 0.04 0.77
N ARG A 346 8.28 0.73 1.89
CA ARG A 346 8.92 0.43 3.17
C ARG A 346 7.95 -0.16 4.17
N HIS A 347 6.72 0.35 4.20
CA HIS A 347 5.71 -0.08 5.17
C HIS A 347 4.67 -0.98 4.53
N VAL A 348 4.10 -1.87 5.34
CA VAL A 348 2.89 -2.62 5.03
C VAL A 348 1.84 -2.39 6.11
N VAL A 349 0.56 -2.41 5.76
CA VAL A 349 -0.49 -2.66 6.75
C VAL A 349 -0.73 -4.15 6.84
N ALA A 350 -1.01 -4.66 8.03
CA ALA A 350 -1.42 -6.03 8.23
C ALA A 350 -2.44 -6.14 9.37
N GLY A 351 -3.33 -7.11 9.32
CA GLY A 351 -4.25 -7.44 10.41
C GLY A 351 -3.56 -8.29 11.47
N ARG A 352 -3.90 -8.09 12.75
CA ARG A 352 -3.55 -8.95 13.88
C ARG A 352 -4.55 -8.76 15.01
N ASP A 353 -5.08 -9.83 15.55
CA ASP A 353 -5.95 -9.79 16.75
C ASP A 353 -7.12 -8.81 16.63
N LYS A 354 -7.79 -8.77 15.46
CA LYS A 354 -8.91 -7.86 15.15
C LYS A 354 -8.52 -6.37 15.11
N ALA A 355 -7.24 -6.07 14.95
CA ALA A 355 -6.72 -4.72 14.77
C ALA A 355 -5.84 -4.63 13.51
N ILE A 356 -5.62 -3.43 13.03
CA ILE A 356 -4.76 -3.15 11.88
C ILE A 356 -3.50 -2.45 12.37
N PHE A 357 -2.36 -2.93 11.90
CA PHE A 357 -1.04 -2.43 12.24
C PHE A 357 -0.31 -1.92 11.00
N ILE A 358 0.51 -0.90 11.19
CA ILE A 358 1.56 -0.48 10.25
C ILE A 358 2.85 -1.17 10.70
N VAL A 359 3.47 -1.90 9.79
CA VAL A 359 4.70 -2.67 9.98
C VAL A 359 5.79 -2.04 9.13
N ASP A 360 6.90 -1.63 9.75
CA ASP A 360 8.11 -1.22 9.06
C ASP A 360 8.86 -2.47 8.58
N THR A 361 9.12 -2.58 7.29
CA THR A 361 9.75 -3.77 6.72
C THR A 361 11.27 -3.68 6.66
N LEU A 362 11.90 -2.59 7.07
CA LEU A 362 13.36 -2.50 7.15
C LEU A 362 13.91 -3.41 8.25
N GLU A 363 15.13 -3.86 8.07
CA GLU A 363 15.87 -4.55 9.13
C GLU A 363 16.17 -3.58 10.26
N GLY A 364 15.82 -3.96 11.50
CA GLY A 364 15.89 -3.04 12.64
C GLY A 364 14.87 -1.91 12.60
N GLY A 365 13.82 -2.01 11.76
CA GLY A 365 12.71 -1.07 11.71
C GLY A 365 11.90 -1.00 12.99
N ASP A 366 10.95 -0.07 13.02
CA ASP A 366 10.10 0.13 14.19
C ASP A 366 9.20 -1.09 14.48
N GLU A 367 8.91 -1.30 15.76
CA GLU A 367 7.88 -2.26 16.17
C GLU A 367 6.53 -1.93 15.53
N PRO A 368 5.72 -2.97 15.19
CA PRO A 368 4.42 -2.76 14.56
C PRO A 368 3.53 -1.82 15.36
N ARG A 369 3.02 -0.76 14.72
CA ARG A 369 2.20 0.26 15.37
C ARG A 369 0.74 0.11 15.00
N GLN A 370 -0.13 -0.01 16.01
CA GLN A 370 -1.57 -0.09 15.78
C GLN A 370 -2.10 1.17 15.10
N MET A 371 -2.88 0.99 14.01
CA MET A 371 -3.38 2.08 13.19
C MET A 371 -4.59 2.77 13.83
N PHE A 372 -5.58 1.98 14.30
CA PHE A 372 -6.81 2.49 14.91
C PHE A 372 -6.87 2.14 16.40
N SER A 373 -7.60 2.93 17.19
CA SER A 373 -7.90 2.59 18.57
C SER A 373 -8.77 1.32 18.68
N ALA A 374 -8.64 0.61 19.80
CA ALA A 374 -9.05 -0.79 19.99
C ALA A 374 -10.55 -1.15 19.88
N ASN A 375 -11.46 -0.23 19.53
CA ASN A 375 -12.90 -0.46 19.61
C ASN A 375 -13.54 -1.02 18.32
N GLY A 376 -12.81 -1.79 17.53
CA GLY A 376 -13.30 -2.39 16.30
C GLY A 376 -12.85 -3.84 16.13
N ASN A 377 -13.49 -4.54 15.21
CA ASN A 377 -13.05 -5.84 14.72
C ASN A 377 -12.61 -5.63 13.28
N TRP A 378 -11.39 -5.08 13.13
CA TRP A 378 -10.81 -4.60 11.88
C TRP A 378 -9.98 -5.71 11.23
N ILE A 379 -10.35 -6.10 10.03
CA ILE A 379 -9.72 -7.21 9.29
C ILE A 379 -9.49 -6.85 7.82
N THR A 380 -8.71 -7.66 7.13
CA THR A 380 -8.45 -7.61 5.68
C THR A 380 -8.07 -6.21 5.17
N PRO A 381 -7.00 -5.59 5.69
CA PRO A 381 -6.58 -4.28 5.22
C PRO A 381 -6.05 -4.33 3.77
N SER A 382 -6.21 -3.21 3.05
CA SER A 382 -5.63 -2.98 1.74
C SER A 382 -5.22 -1.52 1.63
N TRP A 383 -3.96 -1.25 1.34
CA TRP A 383 -3.44 0.10 1.17
C TRP A 383 -3.72 0.63 -0.22
N SER A 384 -4.06 1.93 -0.35
CA SER A 384 -4.18 2.60 -1.66
C SER A 384 -2.80 2.73 -2.32
N LYS A 385 -2.74 2.45 -3.62
CA LYS A 385 -1.48 2.42 -4.38
C LYS A 385 -1.32 3.61 -5.32
#